data_52a39d15326b6a115ae7f29dc0045a42
#
_entry.id   52a39d15326b6a115ae7f29dc0045a42
#
_cell.length_a   1.000
_cell.length_b   1.000
_cell.length_c   1.000
_cell.angle_alpha   90.00
_cell.angle_beta   90.00
_cell.angle_gamma   90.00
#
_symmetry.space_group_name_H-M   'P 1'
#
loop_
_entity.id
_entity.type
_entity.pdbx_description
1 polymer ?
#
loop_
_entity_poly.entity_id
_entity_poly.type
_entity_poly.pdbx_seq_one_letter_code
_entity_poly.pdbx_strand_id
1 'polypeptide(L)'
;MPYKDLFFDLDHTIWDFELNSKETLWDLHLKYELEAKGINNFDEFYSIYSVHNHKLWDRYTKGFIKQEELRWKRIYLSLLDYKIADEALSKEMSVDYLDILPNKKNLFPYTIEILDYLKN
;
A
#
# COMPACT_ATOMS: atom_id res chain seq x y z
N MET A 1 -2.90 -22.59 -1.26
CA MET A 1 -2.68 -21.14 -1.25
C MET A 1 -2.65 -20.63 -2.67
N PRO A 2 -3.58 -19.75 -3.03
CA PRO A 2 -3.64 -19.26 -4.42
C PRO A 2 -2.37 -18.59 -4.90
N TYR A 3 -1.70 -17.85 -4.04
CA TYR A 3 -0.51 -17.13 -4.45
C TYR A 3 0.74 -18.02 -4.65
N LYS A 4 0.67 -19.29 -4.29
CA LYS A 4 1.74 -20.21 -4.64
C LYS A 4 1.92 -20.30 -6.15
N ASP A 5 0.81 -20.52 -6.85
CA ASP A 5 0.84 -20.65 -8.29
C ASP A 5 1.32 -19.37 -8.95
N LEU A 6 0.92 -18.24 -8.38
CA LEU A 6 1.32 -16.93 -8.87
C LEU A 6 2.83 -16.71 -8.73
N PHE A 7 3.40 -17.05 -7.57
CA PHE A 7 4.77 -16.68 -7.26
C PHE A 7 5.80 -17.64 -7.83
N PHE A 8 5.50 -18.92 -7.86
CA PHE A 8 6.47 -19.92 -8.33
C PHE A 8 6.75 -19.84 -9.83
N ASP A 9 5.86 -19.20 -10.58
CA ASP A 9 6.03 -19.02 -12.01
C ASP A 9 6.92 -17.83 -12.36
N LEU A 10 7.47 -17.14 -11.38
CA LEU A 10 8.24 -15.91 -11.58
C LEU A 10 9.75 -16.12 -11.45
N ASP A 11 10.27 -17.25 -11.95
CA ASP A 11 11.72 -17.52 -12.03
C ASP A 11 12.42 -17.30 -10.69
N HIS A 12 11.85 -17.82 -9.61
CA HIS A 12 12.37 -17.69 -8.25
C HIS A 12 12.38 -16.25 -7.72
N THR A 13 11.46 -15.41 -8.23
CA THR A 13 11.27 -14.05 -7.73
C THR A 13 9.84 -13.85 -7.31
N ILE A 14 9.63 -12.84 -6.47
CA ILE A 14 8.31 -12.45 -6.00
C ILE A 14 8.16 -10.94 -6.17
N TRP A 15 6.96 -10.51 -6.58
CA TRP A 15 6.65 -9.08 -6.67
C TRP A 15 6.64 -8.49 -5.26
N ASP A 16 7.49 -7.47 -5.03
CA ASP A 16 7.65 -6.88 -3.70
C ASP A 16 6.53 -5.87 -3.44
N PHE A 17 5.43 -6.36 -2.86
CA PHE A 17 4.26 -5.54 -2.61
C PHE A 17 4.57 -4.35 -1.70
N GLU A 18 5.31 -4.59 -0.63
CA GLU A 18 5.59 -3.54 0.35
C GLU A 18 6.44 -2.42 -0.25
N LEU A 19 7.51 -2.78 -0.97
CA LEU A 19 8.34 -1.78 -1.63
C LEU A 19 7.57 -1.06 -2.73
N ASN A 20 6.79 -1.79 -3.52
CA ASN A 20 6.00 -1.20 -4.60
C ASN A 20 4.94 -0.24 -4.05
N SER A 21 4.31 -0.59 -2.94
CA SER A 21 3.35 0.28 -2.26
C SER A 21 4.03 1.54 -1.72
N LYS A 22 5.19 1.39 -1.10
CA LYS A 22 5.94 2.53 -0.58
C LYS A 22 6.35 3.49 -1.69
N GLU A 23 6.84 2.97 -2.81
CA GLU A 23 7.20 3.80 -3.97
C GLU A 23 5.99 4.50 -4.57
N THR A 24 4.86 3.81 -4.62
CA THR A 24 3.62 4.41 -5.11
C THR A 24 3.21 5.59 -4.24
N LEU A 25 3.27 5.43 -2.93
CA LEU A 25 2.96 6.51 -2.00
C LEU A 25 3.97 7.66 -2.12
N TRP A 26 5.24 7.35 -2.41
CA TRP A 26 6.24 8.38 -2.67
C TRP A 26 5.90 9.18 -3.92
N ASP A 27 5.47 8.50 -4.99
CA ASP A 27 5.02 9.18 -6.22
C ASP A 27 3.85 10.12 -5.92
N LEU A 28 2.91 9.69 -5.10
CA LEU A 28 1.78 10.53 -4.70
C LEU A 28 2.21 11.69 -3.82
N HIS A 29 3.18 11.46 -2.94
CA HIS A 29 3.74 12.49 -2.08
C HIS A 29 4.32 13.63 -2.91
N LEU A 30 5.01 13.30 -4.00
CA LEU A 30 5.56 14.28 -4.92
C LEU A 30 4.47 14.95 -5.77
N LYS A 31 3.57 14.14 -6.33
CA LYS A 31 2.52 14.63 -7.21
C LYS A 31 1.59 15.64 -6.53
N TYR A 32 1.20 15.36 -5.30
CA TYR A 32 0.27 16.19 -4.55
C TYR A 32 0.97 17.18 -3.63
N GLU A 33 2.29 17.26 -3.72
CA GLU A 33 3.08 18.22 -2.93
C GLU A 33 2.77 18.15 -1.44
N LEU A 34 2.75 16.91 -0.91
CA LEU A 34 2.39 16.69 0.50
C LEU A 34 3.38 17.33 1.46
N GLU A 35 4.63 17.47 1.07
CA GLU A 35 5.62 18.16 1.89
C GLU A 35 5.22 19.61 2.14
N ALA A 36 4.72 20.29 1.11
CA ALA A 36 4.23 21.67 1.24
C ALA A 36 2.98 21.75 2.12
N LYS A 37 2.25 20.65 2.28
CA LYS A 37 1.07 20.58 3.12
C LYS A 37 1.38 20.23 4.58
N GLY A 38 2.64 20.02 4.91
CA GLY A 38 3.07 19.75 6.29
C GLY A 38 3.59 18.34 6.55
N ILE A 39 3.62 17.48 5.53
CA ILE A 39 4.13 16.12 5.67
C ILE A 39 5.59 16.10 5.26
N ASN A 40 6.47 16.45 6.18
CA ASN A 40 7.89 16.64 5.91
C ASN A 40 8.73 15.36 6.01
N ASN A 41 8.21 14.33 6.66
CA ASN A 41 8.91 13.06 6.84
C ASN A 41 8.09 11.95 6.19
N PHE A 42 8.51 11.54 5.01
CA PHE A 42 7.79 10.50 4.27
C PHE A 42 7.81 9.16 4.99
N ASP A 43 8.92 8.78 5.61
CA ASP A 43 9.00 7.49 6.32
C ASP A 43 8.00 7.44 7.48
N GLU A 44 7.83 8.55 8.19
CA GLU A 44 6.82 8.67 9.22
C GLU A 44 5.42 8.54 8.63
N PHE A 45 5.14 9.23 7.54
CA PHE A 45 3.86 9.15 6.85
C PHE A 45 3.56 7.72 6.41
N TYR A 46 4.54 7.04 5.84
CA TYR A 46 4.38 5.66 5.41
C TYR A 46 4.07 4.73 6.59
N SER A 47 4.73 4.93 7.72
CA SER A 47 4.47 4.15 8.94
C SER A 47 3.04 4.37 9.44
N ILE A 48 2.57 5.61 9.45
CA ILE A 48 1.20 5.95 9.84
C ILE A 48 0.20 5.32 8.89
N TYR A 49 0.46 5.43 7.58
CA TYR A 49 -0.37 4.81 6.56
C TYR A 49 -0.47 3.29 6.77
N SER A 50 0.66 2.64 7.05
CA SER A 50 0.70 1.20 7.25
C SER A 50 -0.15 0.76 8.43
N VAL A 51 -0.15 1.52 9.51
CA VAL A 51 -0.99 1.23 10.68
C VAL A 51 -2.47 1.34 10.33
N HIS A 52 -2.88 2.43 9.68
CA HIS A 52 -4.27 2.60 9.27
C HIS A 52 -4.70 1.54 8.25
N ASN A 53 -3.84 1.24 7.30
CA ASN A 53 -4.10 0.21 6.31
C ASN A 53 -4.36 -1.14 6.97
N HIS A 54 -3.52 -1.52 7.92
CA HIS A 54 -3.65 -2.78 8.65
C HIS A 54 -4.98 -2.87 9.41
N LYS A 55 -5.32 -1.81 10.11
CA LYS A 55 -6.59 -1.76 10.88
C LYS A 55 -7.80 -1.84 9.97
N LEU A 56 -7.78 -1.15 8.83
CA LEU A 56 -8.90 -1.16 7.90
C LEU A 56 -9.05 -2.50 7.19
N TRP A 57 -7.94 -3.15 6.85
CA TRP A 57 -7.98 -4.51 6.30
C TRP A 57 -8.59 -5.50 7.29
N ASP A 58 -8.26 -5.36 8.58
CA ASP A 58 -8.86 -6.20 9.62
C ASP A 58 -10.37 -6.00 9.67
N ARG A 59 -10.84 -4.76 9.62
CA ARG A 59 -12.26 -4.45 9.60
C ARG A 59 -12.95 -4.98 8.35
N TYR A 60 -12.30 -4.85 7.21
CA TYR A 60 -12.83 -5.35 5.95
C TYR A 60 -13.00 -6.87 5.98
N THR A 61 -12.00 -7.59 6.45
CA THR A 61 -12.07 -9.05 6.54
C THR A 61 -13.14 -9.52 7.50
N LYS A 62 -13.48 -8.72 8.51
CA LYS A 62 -14.56 -9.01 9.45
C LYS A 62 -15.94 -8.54 8.96
N GLY A 63 -15.99 -7.93 7.78
CA GLY A 63 -17.24 -7.50 7.19
C GLY A 63 -17.80 -6.17 7.70
N PHE A 64 -17.00 -5.40 8.45
CA PHE A 64 -17.49 -4.13 9.05
C PHE A 64 -17.46 -2.96 8.06
N ILE A 65 -16.61 -3.01 7.04
CA ILE A 65 -16.53 -1.97 6.03
C ILE A 65 -16.42 -2.60 4.64
N LYS A 66 -16.76 -1.82 3.62
CA LYS A 66 -16.62 -2.24 2.23
C LYS A 66 -15.21 -1.96 1.72
N GLN A 67 -14.80 -2.69 0.68
CA GLN A 67 -13.49 -2.51 0.07
C GLN A 67 -13.29 -1.09 -0.44
N GLU A 68 -14.33 -0.49 -1.00
CA GLU A 68 -14.28 0.89 -1.48
C GLU A 68 -13.93 1.87 -0.37
N GLU A 69 -14.54 1.70 0.82
CA GLU A 69 -14.21 2.52 1.97
C GLU A 69 -12.77 2.37 2.41
N LEU A 70 -12.29 1.13 2.48
CA LEU A 70 -10.93 0.84 2.86
C LEU A 70 -9.95 1.60 1.98
N ARG A 71 -10.19 1.59 0.67
CA ARG A 71 -9.26 2.15 -0.31
C ARG A 71 -8.95 3.62 -0.11
N TRP A 72 -9.95 4.44 0.18
CA TRP A 72 -9.70 5.86 0.36
C TRP A 72 -9.52 6.28 1.82
N LYS A 73 -10.15 5.57 2.75
CA LYS A 73 -10.06 5.91 4.18
C LYS A 73 -8.66 5.73 4.74
N ARG A 74 -7.93 4.74 4.28
CA ARG A 74 -6.54 4.55 4.74
C ARG A 74 -5.67 5.77 4.42
N ILE A 75 -5.93 6.44 3.31
CA ILE A 75 -5.25 7.67 2.95
C ILE A 75 -5.81 8.85 3.74
N TYR A 76 -7.13 8.93 3.85
CA TYR A 76 -7.80 10.00 4.58
C TYR A 76 -7.35 10.06 6.05
N LEU A 77 -7.35 8.92 6.73
CA LEU A 77 -6.93 8.86 8.13
C LEU A 77 -5.45 9.22 8.30
N SER A 78 -4.63 8.82 7.34
CA SER A 78 -3.21 9.17 7.35
C SER A 78 -2.99 10.67 7.20
N LEU A 79 -3.71 11.31 6.30
CA LEU A 79 -3.66 12.76 6.13
C LEU A 79 -4.22 13.50 7.35
N LEU A 80 -5.25 12.93 7.96
CA LEU A 80 -5.89 13.51 9.14
C LEU A 80 -4.92 13.59 10.32
N ASP A 81 -4.01 12.65 10.44
CA ASP A 81 -2.97 12.68 11.48
C ASP A 81 -2.07 13.92 11.33
N TYR A 82 -2.02 14.50 10.15
CA TYR A 82 -1.30 15.76 9.87
C TYR A 82 -2.24 16.94 9.80
N LYS A 83 -3.48 16.77 10.32
CA LYS A 83 -4.53 17.80 10.34
C LYS A 83 -5.00 18.23 8.95
N ILE A 84 -4.87 17.32 7.99
CA ILE A 84 -5.37 17.54 6.63
C ILE A 84 -6.66 16.74 6.48
N ALA A 85 -7.80 17.39 6.67
CA ALA A 85 -9.11 16.77 6.58
C ALA A 85 -9.70 17.03 5.18
N ASP A 86 -9.21 16.30 4.20
CA ASP A 86 -9.61 16.49 2.80
C ASP A 86 -10.02 15.15 2.18
N GLU A 87 -11.32 14.88 2.22
CA GLU A 87 -11.89 13.64 1.68
C GLU A 87 -11.74 13.58 0.17
N ALA A 88 -11.95 14.68 -0.54
CA ALA A 88 -11.83 14.72 -1.99
C ALA A 88 -10.40 14.40 -2.43
N LEU A 89 -9.41 14.99 -1.78
CA LEU A 89 -8.01 14.71 -2.05
C LEU A 89 -7.68 13.23 -1.79
N SER A 90 -8.20 12.70 -0.68
CA SER A 90 -7.94 11.30 -0.31
C SER A 90 -8.51 10.32 -1.34
N LYS A 91 -9.69 10.62 -1.86
CA LYS A 91 -10.30 9.79 -2.90
C LYS A 91 -9.54 9.88 -4.23
N GLU A 92 -9.08 11.06 -4.59
CA GLU A 92 -8.27 11.25 -5.79
C GLU A 92 -6.94 10.52 -5.69
N MET A 93 -6.27 10.62 -4.56
CA MET A 93 -5.03 9.90 -4.31
C MET A 93 -5.25 8.38 -4.35
N SER A 94 -6.40 7.92 -3.85
CA SER A 94 -6.74 6.50 -3.87
C SER A 94 -6.88 5.97 -5.29
N VAL A 95 -7.50 6.71 -6.18
CA VAL A 95 -7.61 6.33 -7.59
C VAL A 95 -6.23 6.24 -8.22
N ASP A 96 -5.39 7.24 -8.01
CA ASP A 96 -4.03 7.24 -8.55
C ASP A 96 -3.19 6.10 -7.97
N TYR A 97 -3.34 5.80 -6.69
CA TYR A 97 -2.64 4.70 -6.06
C TYR A 97 -2.94 3.37 -6.76
N LEU A 98 -4.21 3.11 -7.05
CA LEU A 98 -4.62 1.88 -7.71
C LEU A 98 -4.19 1.83 -9.18
N ASP A 99 -4.01 2.99 -9.81
CA ASP A 99 -3.52 3.06 -11.18
C ASP A 99 -2.00 2.86 -11.27
N ILE A 100 -1.26 3.40 -10.31
CA ILE A 100 0.21 3.37 -10.34
C ILE A 100 0.77 2.05 -9.82
N LEU A 101 0.18 1.53 -8.75
CA LEU A 101 0.72 0.37 -8.04
C LEU A 101 0.98 -0.85 -8.93
N PRO A 102 0.05 -1.28 -9.81
CA PRO A 102 0.29 -2.47 -10.63
C PRO A 102 1.44 -2.33 -11.62
N ASN A 103 1.86 -1.11 -11.90
CA ASN A 103 2.94 -0.83 -12.85
C ASN A 103 4.33 -0.82 -12.20
N LYS A 104 4.41 -0.93 -10.88
CA LYS A 104 5.70 -1.04 -10.20
C LYS A 104 6.27 -2.43 -10.42
N LYS A 105 7.59 -2.50 -10.54
CA LYS A 105 8.27 -3.73 -10.97
C LYS A 105 9.33 -4.22 -10.01
N ASN A 106 9.28 -3.78 -8.76
CA ASN A 106 10.23 -4.25 -7.77
C ASN A 106 9.99 -5.71 -7.45
N LEU A 107 11.04 -6.50 -7.53
CA LEU A 107 11.01 -7.93 -7.26
C LEU A 107 12.10 -8.24 -6.24
N PHE A 108 11.90 -9.29 -5.47
CA PHE A 108 12.97 -9.82 -4.64
C PHE A 108 13.11 -11.33 -4.86
N PRO A 109 14.34 -11.88 -4.84
CA PRO A 109 14.54 -13.30 -5.11
C PRO A 109 14.10 -14.17 -3.96
N TYR A 110 13.68 -15.41 -4.29
CA TYR A 110 13.46 -16.45 -3.31
C TYR A 110 14.74 -17.24 -3.11
N THR A 111 14.94 -17.74 -1.90
CA THR A 111 15.85 -18.85 -1.68
C THR A 111 15.05 -20.15 -1.79
N ILE A 112 15.77 -21.27 -1.97
CA ILE A 112 15.12 -22.58 -2.04
C ILE A 112 14.39 -22.89 -0.74
N GLU A 113 14.95 -22.53 0.40
CA GLU A 113 14.32 -22.75 1.70
C GLU A 113 12.98 -21.98 1.81
N ILE A 114 12.93 -20.76 1.31
CA ILE A 114 11.70 -19.97 1.33
C ILE A 114 10.64 -20.62 0.44
N LEU A 115 11.04 -21.10 -0.74
CA LEU A 115 10.12 -21.77 -1.64
C LEU A 115 9.54 -23.02 -1.02
N ASP A 116 10.37 -23.83 -0.35
CA ASP A 116 9.93 -25.03 0.34
C ASP A 116 8.96 -24.69 1.48
N TYR A 117 9.25 -23.65 2.23
CA TYR A 117 8.37 -23.17 3.29
C TYR A 117 7.01 -22.77 2.74
N LEU A 118 6.96 -22.08 1.61
CA LEU A 118 5.70 -21.63 1.00
C LEU A 118 4.89 -22.79 0.43
N LYS A 119 5.53 -23.89 0.04
CA LYS A 119 4.81 -25.06 -0.44
C LYS A 119 4.10 -25.82 0.67
N ASN A 120 4.61 -25.73 1.85
CA ASN A 120 4.06 -26.43 3.01
C ASN A 120 3.06 -25.54 3.74
#